data_db8e984d3041e4b1018c84d1fc41aaa3
#
_entry.id   db8e984d3041e4b1018c84d1fc41aaa3
#
_cell.length_a   1.000
_cell.length_b   1.000
_cell.length_c   1.000
_cell.angle_alpha   90.00
_cell.angle_beta   90.00
_cell.angle_gamma   90.00
#
_symmetry.space_group_name_H-M   'P 1'
#
loop_
_entity.id
_entity.type
_entity.pdbx_description
1 polymer ?
#
loop_
_entity_poly.entity_id
_entity_poly.type
_entity_poly.pdbx_seq_one_letter_code
_entity_poly.pdbx_strand_id
1 'polypeptide(L)'
;ETYGYNKDTTSADVANTAKVFFSRKASVVDATEASIKKALNEGHPVIVPAYGKALNNPNFRNGGPEYHMLVIKGYNKDGSWITNDPGTRNGPDYVYGKQLLLDAIHDFDPRDMRTGRKVMIIVTP
;
A
#
# COMPACT_ATOMS: atom_id res chain seq x y z
N GLU A 1 -5.48 19.87 -1.24
CA GLU A 1 -5.41 18.92 -0.17
C GLU A 1 -6.60 19.04 0.79
N THR A 2 -7.16 17.91 1.19
CA THR A 2 -8.44 17.84 1.87
C THR A 2 -8.47 18.60 3.21
N TYR A 3 -7.41 18.47 3.99
CA TYR A 3 -7.37 19.05 5.34
C TYR A 3 -6.47 20.26 5.44
N GLY A 4 -5.91 20.73 4.36
CA GLY A 4 -5.06 21.91 4.35
C GLY A 4 -3.72 21.71 5.04
N TYR A 5 -3.28 20.51 5.29
CA TYR A 5 -1.95 20.25 5.81
C TYR A 5 -1.17 19.33 4.89
N ASN A 6 0.13 19.40 4.99
CA ASN A 6 1.03 18.74 4.08
C ASN A 6 2.03 17.87 4.86
N LYS A 7 1.58 16.69 5.24
CA LYS A 7 2.39 15.70 5.95
C LYS A 7 1.95 14.30 5.55
N ASP A 8 2.79 13.32 5.83
CA ASP A 8 2.47 11.93 5.56
C ASP A 8 1.27 11.48 6.39
N THR A 9 0.49 10.59 5.81
CA THR A 9 -0.73 10.07 6.42
C THR A 9 -0.55 8.60 6.79
N THR A 10 -1.13 8.21 7.92
CA THR A 10 -1.18 6.79 8.31
C THR A 10 -2.26 6.07 7.53
N SER A 11 -2.25 4.73 7.59
CA SER A 11 -3.32 3.92 7.01
C SER A 11 -4.67 4.23 7.64
N ALA A 12 -4.70 4.51 8.95
CA ALA A 12 -5.92 4.91 9.62
C ALA A 12 -6.49 6.23 9.06
N ASP A 13 -5.61 7.20 8.77
CA ASP A 13 -6.02 8.47 8.17
C ASP A 13 -6.64 8.26 6.79
N VAL A 14 -6.04 7.40 5.96
CA VAL A 14 -6.55 7.10 4.62
C VAL A 14 -7.91 6.39 4.72
N ALA A 15 -8.04 5.42 5.60
CA ALA A 15 -9.31 4.71 5.80
C ALA A 15 -10.41 5.67 6.27
N ASN A 16 -10.08 6.57 7.20
CA ASN A 16 -11.04 7.56 7.70
C ASN A 16 -11.47 8.52 6.59
N THR A 17 -10.55 8.96 5.75
CA THR A 17 -10.87 9.82 4.60
C THR A 17 -11.86 9.12 3.67
N ALA A 18 -11.64 7.84 3.38
CA ALA A 18 -12.55 7.07 2.53
C ALA A 18 -13.96 7.01 3.12
N LYS A 19 -14.08 6.80 4.44
CA LYS A 19 -15.39 6.75 5.13
C LYS A 19 -16.10 8.10 5.12
N VAL A 20 -15.37 9.18 5.41
CA VAL A 20 -15.96 10.51 5.62
C VAL A 20 -16.33 11.18 4.30
N PHE A 21 -15.45 11.13 3.29
CA PHE A 21 -15.62 11.92 2.08
C PHE A 21 -16.17 11.14 0.89
N PHE A 22 -16.04 9.83 0.87
CA PHE A 22 -16.45 9.02 -0.26
C PHE A 22 -17.54 8.01 0.06
N SER A 23 -18.06 8.03 1.28
CA SER A 23 -19.12 7.12 1.74
C SER A 23 -18.78 5.65 1.49
N ARG A 24 -17.49 5.30 1.61
CA ARG A 24 -16.99 3.95 1.44
C ARG A 24 -16.79 3.29 2.80
N LYS A 25 -16.92 1.98 2.83
CA LYS A 25 -16.48 1.20 4.00
C LYS A 25 -14.98 0.98 3.86
N ALA A 26 -14.25 1.23 4.94
CA ALA A 26 -12.81 1.07 4.94
C ALA A 26 -12.36 0.43 6.26
N SER A 27 -11.44 -0.52 6.16
CA SER A 27 -10.90 -1.24 7.31
C SER A 27 -9.39 -1.34 7.20
N VAL A 28 -8.70 -1.14 8.32
CA VAL A 28 -7.26 -1.39 8.42
C VAL A 28 -7.09 -2.74 9.10
N VAL A 29 -6.46 -3.68 8.41
CA VAL A 29 -6.26 -5.04 8.90
C VAL A 29 -4.81 -5.47 8.67
N ASP A 30 -4.40 -6.55 9.33
CA ASP A 30 -3.05 -7.06 9.15
C ASP A 30 -2.82 -7.52 7.71
N ALA A 31 -1.65 -7.17 7.16
CA ALA A 31 -1.26 -7.53 5.81
C ALA A 31 -0.36 -8.77 5.85
N THR A 32 -0.92 -9.89 5.42
CA THR A 32 -0.20 -11.14 5.22
C THR A 32 -0.48 -11.63 3.81
N GLU A 33 0.30 -12.56 3.32
CA GLU A 33 0.02 -13.15 2.01
C GLU A 33 -1.41 -13.66 1.94
N ALA A 34 -1.86 -14.38 2.97
CA ALA A 34 -3.20 -14.97 3.01
C ALA A 34 -4.29 -13.89 3.03
N SER A 35 -4.14 -12.85 3.86
CA SER A 35 -5.16 -11.81 3.97
C SER A 35 -5.27 -10.96 2.70
N ILE A 36 -4.15 -10.67 2.06
CA ILE A 36 -4.15 -9.93 0.80
C ILE A 36 -4.85 -10.75 -0.29
N LYS A 37 -4.47 -12.02 -0.44
CA LYS A 37 -5.09 -12.90 -1.44
C LYS A 37 -6.59 -13.06 -1.21
N LYS A 38 -7.00 -13.18 0.06
CA LYS A 38 -8.42 -13.28 0.40
C LYS A 38 -9.20 -12.07 -0.10
N ALA A 39 -8.70 -10.86 0.19
CA ALA A 39 -9.34 -9.63 -0.25
C ALA A 39 -9.41 -9.56 -1.78
N LEU A 40 -8.32 -9.87 -2.46
CA LEU A 40 -8.26 -9.84 -3.93
C LEU A 40 -9.22 -10.86 -4.55
N ASN A 41 -9.31 -12.05 -3.98
CA ASN A 41 -10.21 -13.09 -4.48
C ASN A 41 -11.68 -12.72 -4.27
N GLU A 42 -11.97 -11.84 -3.32
CA GLU A 42 -13.31 -11.28 -3.10
C GLU A 42 -13.60 -10.06 -3.98
N GLY A 43 -12.66 -9.69 -4.85
CA GLY A 43 -12.83 -8.55 -5.75
C GLY A 43 -12.45 -7.20 -5.15
N HIS A 44 -11.69 -7.20 -4.04
CA HIS A 44 -11.31 -5.97 -3.35
C HIS A 44 -9.81 -5.69 -3.50
N PRO A 45 -9.40 -4.74 -4.33
CA PRO A 45 -8.04 -4.23 -4.30
C PRO A 45 -7.72 -3.67 -2.91
N VAL A 46 -6.45 -3.75 -2.51
CA VAL A 46 -6.03 -3.26 -1.20
C VAL A 46 -4.97 -2.16 -1.36
N ILE A 47 -5.01 -1.20 -0.44
CA ILE A 47 -4.00 -0.16 -0.36
C ILE A 47 -3.01 -0.58 0.73
N VAL A 48 -1.71 -0.54 0.41
CA VAL A 48 -0.69 -0.88 1.38
C VAL A 48 0.27 0.29 1.58
N PRO A 49 0.61 0.61 2.84
CA PRO A 49 1.72 1.51 3.13
C PRO A 49 3.02 0.73 3.02
N ALA A 50 4.09 1.40 2.62
CA ALA A 50 5.36 0.72 2.43
C ALA A 50 6.54 1.61 2.79
N TYR A 51 7.63 0.98 3.22
CA TYR A 51 8.93 1.62 3.24
C TYR A 51 9.40 1.68 1.78
N GLY A 52 9.33 2.87 1.18
CA GLY A 52 9.52 3.01 -0.27
C GLY A 52 10.88 2.55 -0.76
N LYS A 53 11.94 2.76 0.04
CA LYS A 53 13.28 2.32 -0.35
C LYS A 53 13.42 0.81 -0.43
N ALA A 54 12.65 0.07 0.36
CA ALA A 54 12.67 -1.39 0.35
C ALA A 54 11.96 -1.99 -0.87
N LEU A 55 11.18 -1.20 -1.60
CA LEU A 55 10.52 -1.65 -2.81
C LEU A 55 11.50 -1.90 -3.96
N ASN A 56 12.68 -1.29 -3.90
CA ASN A 56 13.75 -1.52 -4.86
C ASN A 56 13.32 -1.27 -6.30
N ASN A 57 12.44 -0.29 -6.51
CA ASN A 57 11.90 0.01 -7.83
C ASN A 57 12.86 0.92 -8.60
N PRO A 58 13.39 0.47 -9.75
CA PRO A 58 14.36 1.25 -10.53
C PRO A 58 13.77 2.53 -11.13
N ASN A 59 12.45 2.64 -11.17
CA ASN A 59 11.78 3.84 -11.67
C ASN A 59 11.68 4.95 -10.63
N PHE A 60 11.97 4.65 -9.36
CA PHE A 60 11.96 5.67 -8.31
C PHE A 60 13.20 6.55 -8.41
N ARG A 61 12.99 7.85 -8.17
CA ARG A 61 14.09 8.80 -8.04
C ARG A 61 14.81 8.56 -6.71
N ASN A 62 16.15 8.52 -6.74
CA ASN A 62 16.99 8.38 -5.53
C ASN A 62 16.63 7.15 -4.67
N GLY A 63 16.25 6.06 -5.28
CA GLY A 63 15.93 4.82 -4.57
C GLY A 63 14.56 4.80 -3.92
N GLY A 64 13.78 5.86 -4.04
CA GLY A 64 12.41 5.94 -3.55
C GLY A 64 12.25 6.72 -2.25
N PRO A 65 11.01 7.02 -1.89
CA PRO A 65 10.70 7.76 -0.66
C PRO A 65 10.86 6.86 0.57
N GLU A 66 10.95 7.50 1.73
CA GLU A 66 10.91 6.77 3.00
C GLU A 66 9.55 6.12 3.21
N TYR A 67 8.46 6.84 2.94
CA TYR A 67 7.09 6.38 3.10
C TYR A 67 6.36 6.47 1.77
N HIS A 68 5.65 5.40 1.41
CA HIS A 68 4.96 5.31 0.14
C HIS A 68 3.67 4.50 0.30
N MET A 69 2.68 4.78 -0.54
CA MET A 69 1.46 3.97 -0.62
C MET A 69 1.24 3.50 -2.04
N LEU A 70 0.78 2.27 -2.18
CA LEU A 70 0.45 1.69 -3.48
C LEU A 70 -0.74 0.76 -3.36
N VAL A 71 -1.30 0.40 -4.51
CA VAL A 71 -2.47 -0.48 -4.57
C VAL A 71 -2.04 -1.84 -5.10
N ILE A 72 -2.40 -2.91 -4.38
CA ILE A 72 -2.28 -4.28 -4.90
C ILE A 72 -3.63 -4.64 -5.50
N LYS A 73 -3.65 -5.04 -6.76
CA LYS A 73 -4.89 -5.36 -7.48
C LYS A 73 -4.99 -6.80 -7.95
N GLY A 74 -3.92 -7.57 -7.86
CA GLY A 74 -3.92 -8.96 -8.26
C GLY A 74 -2.61 -9.65 -7.93
N TYR A 75 -2.52 -10.92 -8.30
CA TYR A 75 -1.30 -11.70 -8.14
C TYR A 75 -1.17 -12.73 -9.25
N ASN A 76 0.06 -13.10 -9.56
CA ASN A 76 0.40 -14.11 -10.57
C ASN A 76 0.53 -15.49 -9.94
N LYS A 77 0.66 -16.51 -10.76
CA LYS A 77 0.83 -17.91 -10.31
C LYS A 77 2.08 -18.10 -9.46
N ASP A 78 3.14 -17.34 -9.73
CA ASP A 78 4.39 -17.39 -8.96
C ASP A 78 4.30 -16.67 -7.62
N GLY A 79 3.16 -16.05 -7.33
CA GLY A 79 2.94 -15.29 -6.11
C GLY A 79 3.32 -13.83 -6.18
N SER A 80 3.90 -13.37 -7.29
CA SER A 80 4.22 -11.94 -7.46
C SER A 80 2.93 -11.10 -7.49
N TRP A 81 3.06 -9.84 -7.05
CA TRP A 81 1.93 -8.94 -6.88
C TRP A 81 1.81 -7.98 -8.06
N ILE A 82 0.61 -7.86 -8.59
CA ILE A 82 0.29 -6.88 -9.63
C ILE A 82 -0.23 -5.63 -8.94
N THR A 83 0.41 -4.49 -9.19
CA THR A 83 0.13 -3.26 -8.45
C THR A 83 -0.15 -2.09 -9.38
N ASN A 84 -0.78 -1.06 -8.83
CA ASN A 84 -0.72 0.29 -9.35
C ASN A 84 0.11 1.10 -8.36
N ASP A 85 1.24 1.58 -8.81
CA ASP A 85 2.21 2.28 -7.98
C ASP A 85 2.29 3.76 -8.41
N PRO A 86 1.58 4.65 -7.71
CA PRO A 86 1.53 6.05 -8.10
C PRO A 86 2.84 6.78 -7.82
N GLY A 87 3.05 7.89 -8.52
CA GLY A 87 4.23 8.73 -8.29
C GLY A 87 5.52 8.22 -8.89
N THR A 88 5.46 7.19 -9.73
CA THR A 88 6.62 6.65 -10.42
C THR A 88 6.27 6.32 -11.87
N ARG A 89 7.30 6.26 -12.74
CA ARG A 89 7.10 5.85 -14.11
C ARG A 89 6.74 4.36 -14.15
N ASN A 90 5.91 3.98 -15.14
CA ASN A 90 5.48 2.60 -15.34
C ASN A 90 4.76 2.01 -14.11
N GLY A 91 4.09 2.88 -13.34
CA GLY A 91 3.37 2.47 -12.14
C GLY A 91 2.14 1.58 -12.38
N PRO A 92 1.32 1.81 -13.43
CA PRO A 92 0.20 0.93 -13.72
C PRO A 92 0.69 -0.48 -14.05
N ASP A 93 0.07 -1.49 -13.44
CA ASP A 93 0.38 -2.91 -13.64
C ASP A 93 1.81 -3.32 -13.27
N TYR A 94 2.48 -2.52 -12.44
CA TYR A 94 3.85 -2.85 -12.04
C TYR A 94 3.87 -4.10 -11.16
N VAL A 95 4.78 -5.02 -11.43
CA VAL A 95 4.85 -6.30 -10.71
C VAL A 95 6.00 -6.26 -9.72
N TYR A 96 5.68 -6.54 -8.45
CA TYR A 96 6.69 -6.72 -7.39
C TYR A 96 6.79 -8.19 -7.02
N GLY A 97 8.01 -8.64 -6.70
CA GLY A 97 8.23 -9.98 -6.19
C GLY A 97 7.45 -10.21 -4.91
N LYS A 98 7.03 -11.45 -4.69
CA LYS A 98 6.16 -11.83 -3.58
C LYS A 98 6.70 -11.38 -2.22
N GLN A 99 7.88 -11.84 -1.87
CA GLN A 99 8.45 -11.58 -0.55
C GLN A 99 8.99 -10.15 -0.43
N LEU A 100 9.51 -9.60 -1.52
CA LEU A 100 10.02 -8.23 -1.53
C LEU A 100 8.94 -7.24 -1.11
N LEU A 101 7.74 -7.36 -1.68
CA LEU A 101 6.64 -6.46 -1.33
C LEU A 101 6.15 -6.70 0.09
N LEU A 102 6.01 -7.96 0.50
CA LEU A 102 5.57 -8.28 1.88
C LEU A 102 6.55 -7.70 2.91
N ASP A 103 7.84 -7.78 2.64
CA ASP A 103 8.85 -7.22 3.54
C ASP A 103 8.83 -5.69 3.57
N ALA A 104 8.43 -5.06 2.47
CA ALA A 104 8.40 -3.60 2.36
C ALA A 104 7.17 -2.97 3.03
N ILE A 105 6.12 -3.74 3.27
CA ILE A 105 4.88 -3.21 3.85
C ILE A 105 5.12 -2.80 5.30
N HIS A 106 4.99 -1.51 5.58
CA HIS A 106 5.09 -0.91 6.91
C HIS A 106 4.22 0.33 6.97
N ASP A 107 3.38 0.44 7.98
CA ASP A 107 2.65 1.67 8.24
C ASP A 107 3.62 2.77 8.66
N PHE A 108 3.18 4.03 8.56
CA PHE A 108 4.02 5.17 8.92
C PHE A 108 4.46 5.07 10.37
N ASP A 109 5.76 5.14 10.60
CA ASP A 109 6.37 5.23 11.92
C ASP A 109 7.47 6.29 11.84
N PRO A 110 7.31 7.44 12.51
CA PRO A 110 8.30 8.52 12.40
C PRO A 110 9.64 8.19 13.02
N ARG A 111 9.72 7.15 13.86
CA ARG A 111 10.97 6.71 14.49
C ARG A 111 11.84 5.94 13.51
N ASP A 112 11.23 5.02 12.77
CA ASP A 112 11.90 4.20 11.76
C ASP A 112 10.82 3.48 10.94
N MET A 113 10.78 3.71 9.64
CA MET A 113 9.78 3.09 8.77
C MET A 113 9.81 1.57 8.82
N ARG A 114 10.96 0.98 9.13
CA ARG A 114 11.07 -0.48 9.21
C ARG A 114 10.39 -1.07 10.45
N THR A 115 9.99 -0.25 11.42
CA THR A 115 9.29 -0.70 12.62
C THR A 115 7.78 -0.53 12.51
N GLY A 116 7.27 0.10 11.45
CA GLY A 116 5.84 0.27 11.24
C GLY A 116 5.13 -1.07 11.11
N ARG A 117 3.87 -1.10 11.52
CA ARG A 117 3.04 -2.31 11.48
C ARG A 117 2.79 -2.74 10.03
N LYS A 118 2.68 -4.04 9.82
CA LYS A 118 2.33 -4.60 8.51
C LYS A 118 0.81 -4.64 8.39
N VAL A 119 0.26 -3.62 7.73
CA VAL A 119 -1.19 -3.43 7.60
C VAL A 119 -1.57 -3.15 6.15
N MET A 120 -2.84 -3.35 5.86
CA MET A 120 -3.44 -2.98 4.59
C MET A 120 -4.80 -2.34 4.83
N ILE A 121 -5.25 -1.57 3.86
CA ILE A 121 -6.56 -0.92 3.88
C ILE A 121 -7.43 -1.59 2.83
N ILE A 122 -8.59 -2.10 3.25
CA ILE A 122 -9.60 -2.63 2.34
C ILE A 122 -10.69 -1.57 2.24
N VAL A 123 -10.99 -1.12 1.02
CA VAL A 123 -12.05 -0.15 0.75
C VAL A 123 -13.13 -0.82 -0.09
N THR A 124 -14.36 -0.78 0.38
CA THR A 124 -15.51 -1.38 -0.32
C THR A 124 -16.63 -0.35 -0.49
N PRO A 125 -17.55 -0.60 -1.42
CA PRO A 125 -18.72 0.28 -1.59
C PRO A 125 -19.58 0.44 -0.34
#